data_6a66b6c32fd27b2a347986ed64bfc1cd
#
_entry.id   6a66b6c32fd27b2a347986ed64bfc1cd
#
_cell.length_a   1.000
_cell.length_b   1.000
_cell.length_c   1.000
_cell.angle_alpha   90.00
_cell.angle_beta   90.00
_cell.angle_gamma   90.00
#
_symmetry.space_group_name_H-M   'P 1'
#
loop_
_entity.id
_entity.type
_entity.pdbx_description
1 polymer ?
#
loop_
_entity_poly.entity_id
_entity_poly.type
_entity_poly.pdbx_seq_one_letter_code
_entity_poly.pdbx_strand_id
1 'polypeptide(L)'
;RVLAGSTSEDVGFENSVTADARSDLIAMATEIAPIFSTMEVVDQWSGLRPFASDGLPVLGSLTGIDGLTLATAHYRNGILLAPVTASLVADRVLSHKDAPAFGTFGPDRFRVAAAR
;
A
#
# COMPACT_ATOMS: atom_id res chain seq x y z
N ARG A 1 -4.88 24.74 5.94
CA ARG A 1 -5.08 23.79 4.84
C ARG A 1 -5.86 22.59 5.34
N VAL A 2 -6.79 22.11 4.51
CA VAL A 2 -7.55 20.87 4.74
C VAL A 2 -7.19 19.92 3.62
N LEU A 3 -7.12 18.65 3.92
CA LEU A 3 -6.88 17.56 2.96
C LEU A 3 -8.12 16.69 2.90
N ALA A 4 -8.70 16.52 1.71
CA ALA A 4 -9.76 15.57 1.43
C ALA A 4 -9.18 14.40 0.62
N GLY A 5 -9.40 13.19 1.09
CA GLY A 5 -8.88 11.98 0.44
C GLY A 5 -9.48 10.72 1.04
N SER A 6 -9.48 9.66 0.33
CA SER A 6 -8.98 9.41 -1.02
C SER A 6 -9.91 8.45 -1.74
N THR A 7 -9.96 8.53 -3.06
CA THR A 7 -10.52 7.45 -3.89
C THR A 7 -9.57 6.26 -3.94
N SER A 8 -10.01 5.14 -4.47
CA SER A 8 -9.17 3.97 -4.70
C SER A 8 -9.66 3.30 -5.99
N GLU A 9 -8.82 3.30 -6.99
CA GLU A 9 -9.14 2.83 -8.33
C GLU A 9 -8.13 1.74 -8.75
N ASP A 10 -8.58 0.72 -9.47
CA ASP A 10 -7.70 -0.29 -10.05
C ASP A 10 -7.40 0.08 -11.50
N VAL A 11 -6.32 0.82 -11.68
CA VAL A 11 -5.90 1.40 -12.96
C VAL A 11 -4.48 0.98 -13.37
N GLY A 12 -3.97 -0.08 -12.78
CA GLY A 12 -2.61 -0.55 -13.01
C GLY A 12 -1.57 0.47 -12.56
N PHE A 13 -0.76 0.97 -13.49
CA PHE A 13 0.30 1.95 -13.22
C PHE A 13 -0.06 3.38 -13.68
N GLU A 14 -1.31 3.61 -14.09
CA GLU A 14 -1.76 4.97 -14.42
C GLU A 14 -1.83 5.82 -13.14
N ASN A 15 -1.06 6.88 -13.09
CA ASN A 15 -0.93 7.74 -11.91
C ASN A 15 -1.38 9.17 -12.22
N SER A 16 -2.54 9.30 -12.87
CA SER A 16 -3.18 10.58 -13.15
C SER A 16 -4.31 10.86 -12.15
N VAL A 17 -4.63 12.14 -11.97
CA VAL A 17 -5.84 12.55 -11.25
C VAL A 17 -6.97 12.66 -12.25
N THR A 18 -8.02 11.85 -12.08
CA THR A 18 -9.20 11.92 -12.93
C THR A 18 -10.13 13.05 -12.49
N ALA A 19 -10.88 13.62 -13.45
CA ALA A 19 -11.87 14.66 -13.15
C ALA A 19 -12.99 14.12 -12.24
N ASP A 20 -13.37 12.86 -12.41
CA ASP A 20 -14.41 12.20 -11.62
C ASP A 20 -13.96 12.04 -10.17
N ALA A 21 -12.76 11.49 -9.94
CA ALA A 21 -12.20 11.36 -8.58
C ALA A 21 -12.09 12.72 -7.85
N ARG A 22 -11.70 13.77 -8.57
CA ARG A 22 -11.67 15.13 -8.03
C ARG A 22 -13.07 15.60 -7.61
N SER A 23 -14.05 15.43 -8.50
CA SER A 23 -15.44 15.84 -8.25
C SER A 23 -16.04 15.11 -7.06
N ASP A 24 -15.81 13.80 -6.97
CA ASP A 24 -16.31 12.96 -5.87
C ASP A 24 -15.70 13.38 -4.53
N LEU A 25 -14.41 13.66 -4.48
CA LEU A 25 -13.75 14.11 -3.24
C LEU A 25 -14.26 15.49 -2.77
N ILE A 26 -14.54 16.41 -3.70
CA ILE A 26 -15.14 17.70 -3.36
C ILE A 26 -16.57 17.51 -2.85
N ALA A 27 -17.36 16.67 -3.50
CA ALA A 27 -18.72 16.37 -3.07
C ALA A 27 -18.76 15.75 -1.66
N MET A 28 -17.93 14.73 -1.41
CA MET A 28 -17.82 14.09 -0.10
C MET A 28 -17.36 15.07 1.00
N ALA A 29 -16.38 15.92 0.71
CA ALA A 29 -15.93 16.94 1.65
C ALA A 29 -17.04 17.94 1.95
N THR A 30 -17.81 18.37 0.95
CA THR A 30 -18.93 19.31 1.07
C THR A 30 -20.08 18.71 1.87
N GLU A 31 -20.36 17.42 1.73
CA GLU A 31 -21.35 16.71 2.55
C GLU A 31 -20.99 16.74 4.04
N ILE A 32 -19.71 16.55 4.37
CA ILE A 32 -19.22 16.62 5.76
C ILE A 32 -19.29 18.04 6.29
N ALA A 33 -18.88 19.02 5.49
CA ALA A 33 -18.89 20.44 5.88
C ALA A 33 -19.17 21.34 4.66
N PRO A 34 -20.38 21.93 4.58
CA PRO A 34 -20.82 22.71 3.42
C PRO A 34 -19.91 23.86 3.03
N ILE A 35 -19.13 24.39 3.95
CA ILE A 35 -18.16 25.47 3.68
C ILE A 35 -17.15 25.07 2.58
N PHE A 36 -16.84 23.79 2.41
CA PHE A 36 -15.89 23.34 1.40
C PHE A 36 -16.36 23.57 -0.04
N SER A 37 -17.67 23.75 -0.27
CA SER A 37 -18.18 24.11 -1.60
C SER A 37 -17.68 25.49 -2.10
N THR A 38 -17.26 26.36 -1.18
CA THR A 38 -16.78 27.71 -1.49
C THR A 38 -15.25 27.85 -1.44
N MET A 39 -14.57 26.76 -1.08
CA MET A 39 -13.11 26.77 -0.97
C MET A 39 -12.43 26.43 -2.28
N GLU A 40 -11.33 27.10 -2.57
CA GLU A 40 -10.47 26.81 -3.71
C GLU A 40 -9.68 25.51 -3.47
N VAL A 41 -9.64 24.65 -4.50
CA VAL A 41 -8.73 23.51 -4.53
C VAL A 41 -7.36 23.99 -5.00
N VAL A 42 -6.43 24.11 -4.07
CA VAL A 42 -5.09 24.68 -4.32
C VAL A 42 -4.09 23.65 -4.84
N ASP A 43 -4.37 22.35 -4.64
CA ASP A 43 -3.48 21.27 -5.08
C ASP A 43 -4.25 19.95 -5.17
N GLN A 44 -3.78 19.03 -6.01
CA GLN A 44 -4.32 17.67 -6.15
C GLN A 44 -3.22 16.73 -6.64
N TRP A 45 -3.24 15.49 -6.14
CA TRP A 45 -2.28 14.47 -6.55
C TRP A 45 -2.87 13.07 -6.43
N SER A 46 -2.25 12.15 -7.11
CA SER A 46 -2.50 10.72 -6.99
C SER A 46 -1.23 9.99 -6.57
N GLY A 47 -1.36 8.73 -6.21
CA GLY A 47 -0.23 7.87 -5.86
C GLY A 47 -0.60 6.41 -6.00
N LEU A 48 0.37 5.59 -6.37
CA LEU A 48 0.19 4.15 -6.50
C LEU A 48 0.33 3.47 -5.13
N ARG A 49 -0.64 2.62 -4.80
CA ARG A 49 -0.56 1.76 -3.61
C ARG A 49 -0.10 0.37 -4.02
N PRO A 50 1.00 -0.15 -3.47
CA PRO A 50 1.41 -1.52 -3.73
C PRO A 50 0.34 -2.50 -3.25
N PHE A 51 -0.13 -3.34 -4.15
CA PHE A 51 -1.15 -4.35 -3.91
C PHE A 51 -0.66 -5.71 -4.38
N ALA A 52 -0.88 -6.75 -3.58
CA ALA A 52 -0.64 -8.13 -3.98
C ALA A 52 -1.98 -8.80 -4.33
N SER A 53 -1.97 -9.71 -5.30
CA SER A 53 -3.19 -10.33 -5.84
C SER A 53 -4.05 -11.07 -4.81
N ASP A 54 -3.46 -11.48 -3.69
CA ASP A 54 -4.16 -12.11 -2.55
C ASP A 54 -4.60 -11.13 -1.47
N GLY A 55 -4.31 -9.82 -1.63
CA GLY A 55 -4.66 -8.77 -0.68
C GLY A 55 -3.82 -8.73 0.59
N LEU A 56 -2.79 -9.58 0.71
CA LEU A 56 -1.93 -9.66 1.88
C LEU A 56 -0.59 -8.96 1.66
N PRO A 57 0.04 -8.39 2.71
CA PRO A 57 1.40 -7.87 2.60
C PRO A 57 2.40 -8.90 2.09
N VAL A 58 3.47 -8.42 1.47
CA VAL A 58 4.61 -9.25 1.06
C VAL A 58 5.79 -8.92 1.96
N LEU A 59 6.15 -9.87 2.83
CA LEU A 59 7.21 -9.70 3.82
C LEU A 59 8.18 -10.87 3.78
N GLY A 60 9.48 -10.60 3.83
CA GLY A 60 10.51 -11.63 3.95
C GLY A 60 11.47 -11.69 2.77
N SER A 61 12.30 -12.71 2.75
CA SER A 61 13.33 -12.92 1.73
C SER A 61 12.78 -13.68 0.54
N LEU A 62 13.32 -13.40 -0.64
CA LEU A 62 13.01 -14.15 -1.86
C LEU A 62 14.02 -15.28 -2.02
N THR A 63 13.55 -16.52 -2.15
CA THR A 63 14.44 -17.67 -2.34
C THR A 63 15.30 -17.54 -3.59
N GLY A 64 16.60 -17.71 -3.43
CA GLY A 64 17.60 -17.64 -4.50
C GLY A 64 18.17 -16.23 -4.71
N ILE A 65 17.81 -15.26 -3.89
CA ILE A 65 18.42 -13.92 -3.90
C ILE A 65 18.87 -13.57 -2.49
N ASP A 66 20.17 -13.65 -2.27
CA ASP A 66 20.76 -13.32 -0.96
C ASP A 66 20.77 -11.81 -0.72
N GLY A 67 20.56 -11.42 0.56
CA GLY A 67 20.58 -10.03 0.99
C GLY A 67 19.34 -9.20 0.63
N LEU A 68 18.36 -9.77 -0.08
CA LEU A 68 17.10 -9.10 -0.39
C LEU A 68 16.03 -9.44 0.64
N THR A 69 15.49 -8.42 1.30
CA THR A 69 14.30 -8.53 2.14
C THR A 69 13.21 -7.61 1.61
N LEU A 70 12.03 -8.16 1.37
CA LEU A 70 10.87 -7.43 0.87
C LEU A 70 9.96 -6.99 2.03
N ALA A 71 9.41 -5.78 1.94
CA ALA A 71 8.38 -5.27 2.82
C ALA A 71 7.46 -4.34 2.01
N THR A 72 6.42 -4.90 1.39
CA THR A 72 5.57 -4.18 0.44
C THR A 72 4.13 -4.70 0.46
N ALA A 73 3.30 -4.19 -0.43
CA ALA A 73 1.90 -4.62 -0.64
C ALA A 73 0.98 -4.47 0.58
N HIS A 74 1.26 -3.53 1.47
CA HIS A 74 0.40 -3.26 2.63
C HIS A 74 -0.94 -2.60 2.25
N TYR A 75 -1.09 -2.16 0.99
CA TYR A 75 -2.28 -1.52 0.45
C TYR A 75 -2.77 -0.37 1.34
N ARG A 76 -3.96 -0.51 1.95
CA ARG A 76 -4.56 0.54 2.81
C ARG A 76 -4.06 0.53 4.26
N ASN A 77 -3.35 -0.52 4.65
CA ASN A 77 -2.93 -0.76 6.03
C ASN A 77 -1.46 -0.39 6.30
N GLY A 78 -0.77 0.25 5.35
CA GLY A 78 0.67 0.53 5.46
C GLY A 78 1.05 1.32 6.71
N ILE A 79 0.31 2.38 7.03
CA ILE A 79 0.58 3.18 8.24
C ILE A 79 0.31 2.37 9.50
N LEU A 80 -0.82 1.66 9.56
CA LEU A 80 -1.20 0.84 10.72
C LEU A 80 -0.19 -0.28 10.98
N LEU A 81 0.29 -0.94 9.93
CA LEU A 81 1.20 -2.07 10.03
C LEU A 81 2.68 -1.68 10.08
N ALA A 82 3.02 -0.41 9.86
CA ALA A 82 4.40 0.04 9.81
C ALA A 82 5.22 -0.36 11.05
N PRO A 83 4.74 -0.21 12.31
CA PRO A 83 5.55 -0.55 13.48
C PRO A 83 5.89 -2.05 13.56
N VAL A 84 4.91 -2.92 13.35
CA VAL A 84 5.14 -4.37 13.39
C VAL A 84 5.99 -4.83 12.21
N THR A 85 5.77 -4.29 11.02
CA THR A 85 6.59 -4.59 9.84
C THR A 85 8.04 -4.18 10.07
N ALA A 86 8.27 -2.98 10.62
CA ALA A 86 9.61 -2.50 10.92
C ALA A 86 10.34 -3.42 11.91
N SER A 87 9.66 -3.87 12.97
CA SER A 87 10.23 -4.81 13.94
C SER A 87 10.62 -6.14 13.27
N LEU A 88 9.70 -6.74 12.51
CA LEU A 88 9.95 -8.02 11.81
C LEU A 88 11.12 -7.92 10.83
N VAL A 89 11.17 -6.84 10.04
CA VAL A 89 12.26 -6.62 9.08
C VAL A 89 13.58 -6.35 9.78
N ALA A 90 13.61 -5.56 10.86
CA ALA A 90 14.80 -5.30 11.65
C ALA A 90 15.36 -6.60 12.26
N ASP A 91 14.53 -7.43 12.85
CA ASP A 91 14.93 -8.73 13.39
C ASP A 91 15.50 -9.64 12.30
N ARG A 92 14.90 -9.66 11.13
CA ARG A 92 15.42 -10.44 10.00
C ARG A 92 16.78 -9.95 9.53
N VAL A 93 16.94 -8.63 9.36
CA VAL A 93 18.16 -8.02 8.82
C VAL A 93 19.31 -8.06 9.83
N LEU A 94 19.04 -7.77 11.09
CA LEU A 94 20.06 -7.64 12.12
C LEU A 94 20.42 -8.97 12.81
N SER A 95 19.44 -9.85 12.95
CA SER A 95 19.58 -11.09 13.73
C SER A 95 19.47 -12.36 12.87
N HIS A 96 19.21 -12.22 11.57
CA HIS A 96 18.97 -13.33 10.64
C HIS A 96 17.88 -14.30 11.11
N LYS A 97 16.92 -13.81 11.91
CA LYS A 97 15.80 -14.60 12.43
C LYS A 97 14.59 -14.44 11.53
N ASP A 98 14.05 -15.55 11.13
CA ASP A 98 12.76 -15.58 10.43
C ASP A 98 11.61 -15.62 11.44
N ALA A 99 10.72 -14.63 11.35
CA ALA A 99 9.49 -14.67 12.10
C ALA A 99 8.49 -15.63 11.44
N PRO A 100 7.61 -16.29 12.23
CA PRO A 100 6.56 -17.14 11.67
C PRO A 100 5.69 -16.44 10.61
N ALA A 101 5.51 -15.13 10.74
CA ALA A 101 4.81 -14.30 9.79
C ALA A 101 5.39 -14.38 8.36
N PHE A 102 6.70 -14.57 8.19
CA PHE A 102 7.32 -14.70 6.88
C PHE A 102 6.89 -15.98 6.14
N GLY A 103 6.47 -17.03 6.86
CA GLY A 103 5.87 -18.22 6.24
C GLY A 103 4.52 -17.92 5.57
N THR A 104 3.70 -17.06 6.20
CA THR A 104 2.40 -16.66 5.67
C THR A 104 2.50 -15.55 4.63
N PHE A 105 3.33 -14.54 4.89
CA PHE A 105 3.43 -13.34 4.07
C PHE A 105 4.62 -13.36 3.09
N GLY A 106 5.38 -14.45 3.05
CA GLY A 106 6.57 -14.59 2.21
C GLY A 106 6.27 -14.48 0.72
N PRO A 107 7.20 -13.90 -0.07
CA PRO A 107 7.02 -13.71 -1.50
C PRO A 107 6.92 -15.03 -2.28
N ASP A 108 7.50 -16.11 -1.76
CA ASP A 108 7.50 -17.43 -2.41
C ASP A 108 6.10 -18.06 -2.51
N ARG A 109 5.10 -17.53 -1.79
CA ARG A 109 3.70 -17.97 -1.95
C ARG A 109 3.12 -17.71 -3.34
N PHE A 110 3.75 -16.81 -4.12
CA PHE A 110 3.37 -16.54 -5.50
C PHE A 110 4.15 -17.40 -6.52
N ARG A 111 5.11 -18.20 -6.07
CA ARG A 111 5.80 -19.10 -6.98
C ARG A 111 4.84 -20.22 -7.38
N VAL A 112 4.50 -20.26 -8.65
CA VAL A 112 3.85 -21.43 -9.25
C VAL A 112 4.83 -22.57 -9.12
N ALA A 113 4.45 -23.68 -8.48
CA ALA A 113 5.24 -24.89 -8.47
C ALA A 113 5.54 -25.22 -9.95
N ALA A 114 6.82 -25.19 -10.34
CA ALA A 114 7.22 -25.63 -11.67
C ALA A 114 6.67 -27.05 -11.85
N ALA A 115 5.77 -27.22 -12.80
CA ALA A 115 5.26 -28.55 -13.16
C ALA A 115 6.47 -29.43 -13.48
N ARG A 116 6.65 -30.49 -12.70
CA ARG A 116 7.66 -31.53 -12.93
C ARG A 116 7.24 -32.40 -14.09
#